data_194d2b462f0add30ebeca7562accf6a0
#
_entry.id   194d2b462f0add30ebeca7562accf6a0
#
_cell.length_a   1.000
_cell.length_b   1.000
_cell.length_c   1.000
_cell.angle_alpha   90.00
_cell.angle_beta   90.00
_cell.angle_gamma   90.00
#
_symmetry.space_group_name_H-M   'P 1'
#
loop_
_entity.id
_entity.type
_entity.pdbx_description
1 polymer ?
#
loop_
_entity_poly.entity_id
_entity_poly.type
_entity_poly.pdbx_seq_one_letter_code
_entity_poly.pdbx_strand_id
1 'polypeptide(L)'
;MQKMTDTMPKSKITRTISSGKIAAKMGTNHLGFLLKKPFLSKEKQTLSQKKRNTQNAQILFNGLSLLKGTALKAAQMLSLENDYFPESFRKELEKSYNQVPPINRALVRKVITNNFNSPPEKVFESFDLKAFAAASLGQVHLARSWDGAELAVKIQYPDISQTISNDIRMLKTVLRPLAEYGIIKIVLEEIEEVLLNETDYEKEGQNINYFRKNMKNDRVIIPEIYPELTTKNVLSMSCMKGLILNEWLETHPNLESKTIIAQTLHDIFIEGFYELKQIHADPNPG
;
A
#
# COMPACT_ATOMS: atom_id res chain seq x y z
N MET A 1 -9.40 27.45 11.13
CA MET A 1 -9.32 26.97 9.73
C MET A 1 -7.86 27.02 9.28
N GLN A 2 -7.13 25.96 9.46
CA GLN A 2 -5.73 25.86 9.06
C GLN A 2 -5.70 25.25 7.64
N LYS A 3 -5.23 26.04 6.67
CA LYS A 3 -5.01 25.56 5.29
C LYS A 3 -3.95 24.47 5.33
N MET A 4 -4.36 23.22 5.23
CA MET A 4 -3.45 22.12 4.92
C MET A 4 -3.02 22.28 3.47
N THR A 5 -1.76 22.57 3.27
CA THR A 5 -1.13 22.60 1.94
C THR A 5 -0.97 21.16 1.46
N ASP A 6 -1.77 20.82 0.48
CA ASP A 6 -1.95 19.48 -0.13
C ASP A 6 -0.83 19.17 -1.16
N THR A 7 0.41 19.15 -0.71
CA THR A 7 1.53 18.74 -1.57
C THR A 7 2.28 17.60 -0.91
N MET A 8 2.40 16.45 -1.61
CA MET A 8 3.39 15.44 -1.23
C MET A 8 4.75 16.11 -0.98
N PRO A 9 5.50 15.72 0.06
CA PRO A 9 6.83 16.28 0.29
C PRO A 9 7.72 15.92 -0.91
N LYS A 10 7.89 16.89 -1.81
CA LYS A 10 8.55 16.74 -3.12
C LYS A 10 10.07 16.68 -3.06
N SER A 11 10.70 16.83 -1.90
CA SER A 11 12.14 16.88 -1.82
C SER A 11 12.71 15.78 -0.92
N LYS A 12 13.74 15.09 -1.42
CA LYS A 12 14.59 14.16 -0.65
C LYS A 12 15.04 14.81 0.68
N ILE A 13 15.28 16.11 0.68
CA ILE A 13 15.71 16.91 1.84
C ILE A 13 14.64 16.90 2.94
N THR A 14 13.37 17.13 2.61
CA THR A 14 12.28 17.16 3.60
C THR A 14 12.07 15.78 4.25
N ARG A 15 12.17 14.70 3.47
CA ARG A 15 12.08 13.32 3.97
C ARG A 15 13.27 12.99 4.88
N THR A 16 14.49 13.35 4.49
CA THR A 16 15.72 13.13 5.30
C THR A 16 15.67 13.92 6.61
N ILE A 17 15.22 15.15 6.61
CA ILE A 17 15.07 15.98 7.82
C ILE A 17 14.02 15.36 8.76
N SER A 18 12.90 14.90 8.24
CA SER A 18 11.84 14.24 9.03
C SER A 18 12.36 12.95 9.67
N SER A 19 13.05 12.12 8.91
CA SER A 19 13.68 10.88 9.40
C SER A 19 14.71 11.14 10.50
N GLY A 20 15.56 12.15 10.30
CA GLY A 20 16.56 12.55 11.30
C GLY A 20 15.93 13.01 12.62
N LYS A 21 14.84 13.77 12.56
CA LYS A 21 14.07 14.20 13.75
C LYS A 21 13.44 13.02 14.48
N ILE A 22 12.89 12.04 13.77
CA ILE A 22 12.31 10.83 14.33
C ILE A 22 13.38 10.02 15.06
N ALA A 23 14.50 9.72 14.39
CA ALA A 23 15.60 8.96 14.95
C ALA A 23 16.21 9.65 16.18
N ALA A 24 16.40 10.97 16.13
CA ALA A 24 16.91 11.76 17.25
C ALA A 24 15.95 11.70 18.47
N LYS A 25 14.64 11.84 18.24
CA LYS A 25 13.64 11.81 19.31
C LYS A 25 13.49 10.41 19.93
N MET A 26 13.61 9.35 19.15
CA MET A 26 13.65 7.97 19.67
C MET A 26 14.95 7.71 20.43
N GLY A 27 16.10 8.20 19.94
CA GLY A 27 17.39 8.09 20.57
C GLY A 27 17.45 8.80 21.94
N THR A 28 16.89 10.00 22.06
CA THR A 28 16.80 10.73 23.33
C THR A 28 15.94 10.00 24.36
N ASN A 29 14.83 9.39 23.94
CA ASN A 29 14.00 8.55 24.81
C ASN A 29 14.75 7.31 25.30
N HIS A 30 15.58 6.71 24.45
CA HIS A 30 16.40 5.55 24.82
C HIS A 30 17.50 5.92 25.82
N LEU A 31 18.25 6.99 25.57
CA LEU A 31 19.29 7.50 26.48
C LEU A 31 18.71 7.90 27.84
N GLY A 32 17.57 8.60 27.85
CA GLY A 32 16.87 8.97 29.07
C GLY A 32 16.43 7.76 29.92
N PHE A 33 16.08 6.65 29.28
CA PHE A 33 15.78 5.41 29.99
C PHE A 33 17.04 4.74 30.55
N LEU A 34 18.11 4.65 29.75
CA LEU A 34 19.38 4.03 30.19
C LEU A 34 19.96 4.73 31.41
N LEU A 35 19.89 6.06 31.44
CA LEU A 35 20.36 6.86 32.59
C LEU A 35 19.52 6.62 33.85
N LYS A 36 18.22 6.33 33.73
CA LYS A 36 17.31 6.08 34.86
C LYS A 36 17.25 4.61 35.30
N LYS A 37 17.60 3.68 34.41
CA LYS A 37 17.49 2.23 34.63
C LYS A 37 18.16 1.72 35.93
N PRO A 38 19.36 2.15 36.28
CA PRO A 38 20.02 1.67 37.52
C PRO A 38 19.29 2.06 38.81
N PHE A 39 18.46 3.11 38.77
CA PHE A 39 17.76 3.66 39.94
C PHE A 39 16.31 3.17 40.05
N LEU A 40 15.85 2.28 39.18
CA LEU A 40 14.48 1.80 39.13
C LEU A 40 14.38 0.34 39.63
N SER A 41 13.36 0.03 40.42
CA SER A 41 13.01 -1.36 40.73
C SER A 41 12.62 -2.13 39.47
N LYS A 42 12.70 -3.48 39.48
CA LYS A 42 12.35 -4.34 38.30
C LYS A 42 10.96 -4.03 37.75
N GLU A 43 9.95 -3.84 38.61
CA GLU A 43 8.58 -3.47 38.19
C GLU A 43 8.55 -2.10 37.51
N LYS A 44 9.21 -1.09 38.06
CA LYS A 44 9.31 0.25 37.50
C LYS A 44 10.10 0.26 36.18
N GLN A 45 11.09 -0.62 36.03
CA GLN A 45 11.84 -0.81 34.80
C GLN A 45 10.89 -1.32 33.67
N THR A 46 10.08 -2.37 33.95
CA THR A 46 9.13 -2.93 33.00
C THR A 46 8.07 -1.90 32.59
N LEU A 47 7.51 -1.18 33.54
CA LEU A 47 6.52 -0.13 33.27
C LEU A 47 7.12 1.03 32.46
N SER A 48 8.34 1.45 32.81
CA SER A 48 9.06 2.51 32.09
C SER A 48 9.43 2.08 30.65
N GLN A 49 9.80 0.82 30.47
CA GLN A 49 10.06 0.24 29.15
C GLN A 49 8.79 0.20 28.29
N LYS A 50 7.67 -0.25 28.86
CA LYS A 50 6.38 -0.26 28.19
C LYS A 50 5.92 1.15 27.76
N LYS A 51 6.05 2.14 28.65
CA LYS A 51 5.77 3.54 28.36
C LYS A 51 6.66 4.10 27.25
N ARG A 52 7.95 3.81 27.28
CA ARG A 52 8.91 4.21 26.23
C ARG A 52 8.56 3.59 24.89
N ASN A 53 8.22 2.29 24.84
CA ASN A 53 7.84 1.62 23.61
C ASN A 53 6.60 2.27 22.99
N THR A 54 5.59 2.61 23.81
CA THR A 54 4.40 3.34 23.34
C THR A 54 4.75 4.73 22.80
N GLN A 55 5.60 5.48 23.49
CA GLN A 55 6.05 6.80 23.02
C GLN A 55 6.85 6.71 21.71
N ASN A 56 7.73 5.73 21.58
CA ASN A 56 8.50 5.49 20.36
C ASN A 56 7.59 5.06 19.21
N ALA A 57 6.57 4.21 19.48
CA ALA A 57 5.54 3.85 18.50
C ALA A 57 4.80 5.09 17.96
N GLN A 58 4.40 5.99 18.85
CA GLN A 58 3.70 7.21 18.49
C GLN A 58 4.58 8.18 17.69
N ILE A 59 5.86 8.31 18.05
CA ILE A 59 6.83 9.12 17.30
C ILE A 59 7.04 8.55 15.90
N LEU A 60 7.17 7.21 15.79
CA LEU A 60 7.32 6.51 14.53
C LEU A 60 6.07 6.70 13.65
N PHE A 61 4.88 6.43 14.19
CA PHE A 61 3.61 6.61 13.49
C PHE A 61 3.43 8.03 12.96
N ASN A 62 3.61 9.04 13.82
CA ASN A 62 3.50 10.45 13.42
C ASN A 62 4.50 10.81 12.32
N GLY A 63 5.70 10.23 12.37
CA GLY A 63 6.71 10.42 11.34
C GLY A 63 6.34 9.74 10.01
N LEU A 64 5.87 8.51 10.06
CA LEU A 64 5.44 7.74 8.89
C LEU A 64 4.20 8.35 8.22
N SER A 65 3.25 8.82 9.02
CA SER A 65 2.05 9.52 8.53
C SER A 65 2.37 10.80 7.75
N LEU A 66 3.49 11.46 8.09
CA LEU A 66 3.96 12.63 7.34
C LEU A 66 4.58 12.25 5.99
N LEU A 67 5.11 11.02 5.86
CA LEU A 67 5.80 10.57 4.64
C LEU A 67 4.83 10.14 3.55
N LYS A 68 3.63 9.67 3.91
CA LYS A 68 2.57 9.20 3.01
C LYS A 68 3.05 8.18 1.94
N GLY A 69 2.19 7.33 1.44
CA GLY A 69 2.51 6.40 0.37
C GLY A 69 3.27 5.15 0.82
N THR A 70 4.41 4.86 0.23
CA THR A 70 5.14 3.60 0.38
C THR A 70 5.62 3.28 1.78
N ALA A 71 6.13 4.28 2.52
CA ALA A 71 6.53 4.08 3.91
C ALA A 71 5.35 3.67 4.79
N LEU A 72 4.16 4.18 4.49
CA LEU A 72 2.94 3.85 5.17
C LEU A 72 2.50 2.42 4.84
N LYS A 73 2.52 2.02 3.57
CA LYS A 73 2.20 0.64 3.16
C LYS A 73 3.20 -0.35 3.75
N ALA A 74 4.50 -0.06 3.72
CA ALA A 74 5.51 -0.89 4.37
C ALA A 74 5.25 -1.03 5.88
N ALA A 75 4.86 0.05 6.56
CA ALA A 75 4.52 0.02 7.97
C ALA A 75 3.25 -0.81 8.25
N GLN A 76 2.27 -0.78 7.35
CA GLN A 76 1.07 -1.62 7.43
C GLN A 76 1.43 -3.10 7.30
N MET A 77 2.23 -3.47 6.30
CA MET A 77 2.71 -4.85 6.13
C MET A 77 3.49 -5.32 7.37
N LEU A 78 4.36 -4.48 7.93
CA LEU A 78 5.06 -4.77 9.18
C LEU A 78 4.10 -4.97 10.36
N SER A 79 2.94 -4.30 10.39
CA SER A 79 1.98 -4.44 11.49
C SER A 79 1.30 -5.80 11.53
N LEU A 80 1.29 -6.52 10.42
CA LEU A 80 0.74 -7.88 10.32
C LEU A 80 1.67 -8.93 10.94
N GLU A 81 2.96 -8.63 11.06
CA GLU A 81 3.96 -9.48 11.69
C GLU A 81 3.83 -9.43 13.23
N ASN A 82 2.96 -10.30 13.76
CA ASN A 82 2.48 -10.27 15.14
C ASN A 82 3.57 -10.46 16.20
N ASP A 83 4.63 -11.21 15.91
CA ASP A 83 5.57 -11.67 16.93
C ASP A 83 6.76 -10.74 17.15
N TYR A 84 7.04 -9.81 16.23
CA TYR A 84 8.24 -8.98 16.25
C TYR A 84 8.02 -7.55 16.73
N PHE A 85 6.76 -7.11 16.82
CA PHE A 85 6.44 -5.75 17.23
C PHE A 85 5.61 -5.72 18.51
N PRO A 86 5.96 -4.83 19.47
CA PRO A 86 5.11 -4.58 20.63
C PRO A 86 3.69 -4.17 20.18
N GLU A 87 2.67 -4.64 20.90
CA GLU A 87 1.25 -4.34 20.61
C GLU A 87 0.97 -2.84 20.40
N SER A 88 1.68 -1.98 21.13
CA SER A 88 1.58 -0.53 20.99
C SER A 88 2.02 -0.02 19.60
N PHE A 89 3.00 -0.68 18.97
CA PHE A 89 3.43 -0.35 17.60
C PHE A 89 2.39 -0.75 16.59
N ARG A 90 1.86 -1.96 16.70
CA ARG A 90 0.81 -2.46 15.79
C ARG A 90 -0.42 -1.57 15.80
N LYS A 91 -0.97 -1.28 16.97
CA LYS A 91 -2.14 -0.40 17.13
C LYS A 91 -1.95 1.00 16.54
N GLU A 92 -0.74 1.55 16.59
CA GLU A 92 -0.46 2.85 15.97
C GLU A 92 -0.30 2.73 14.45
N LEU A 93 0.31 1.65 13.95
CA LEU A 93 0.46 1.41 12.51
C LEU A 93 -0.88 1.11 11.82
N GLU A 94 -1.78 0.39 12.46
CA GLU A 94 -3.14 0.11 11.99
C GLU A 94 -3.96 1.38 11.69
N LYS A 95 -3.72 2.48 12.42
CA LYS A 95 -4.39 3.77 12.18
C LYS A 95 -4.03 4.39 10.82
N SER A 96 -3.02 3.87 10.14
CA SER A 96 -2.49 4.42 8.90
C SER A 96 -3.22 3.96 7.62
N TYR A 97 -4.25 3.12 7.75
CA TYR A 97 -4.90 2.41 6.64
C TYR A 97 -5.55 3.26 5.54
N ASN A 98 -5.76 4.57 5.73
CA ASN A 98 -6.56 5.31 4.76
C ASN A 98 -6.08 6.74 4.52
N GLN A 99 -5.12 7.03 3.64
CA GLN A 99 -5.06 8.36 3.00
C GLN A 99 -3.79 8.65 2.20
N VAL A 100 -3.78 8.26 0.93
CA VAL A 100 -2.90 8.92 -0.04
C VAL A 100 -3.77 9.87 -0.88
N PRO A 101 -3.55 11.20 -0.84
CA PRO A 101 -4.31 12.11 -1.69
C PRO A 101 -3.99 11.86 -3.16
N PRO A 102 -4.99 11.95 -4.05
CA PRO A 102 -4.77 11.76 -5.48
C PRO A 102 -3.79 12.82 -6.03
N ILE A 103 -3.02 12.44 -7.06
CA ILE A 103 -2.18 13.38 -7.78
C ILE A 103 -3.03 14.32 -8.62
N ASN A 104 -2.49 15.50 -8.89
CA ASN A 104 -3.23 16.49 -9.67
C ASN A 104 -3.36 16.10 -11.16
N ARG A 105 -4.37 16.65 -11.83
CA ARG A 105 -4.69 16.35 -13.23
C ARG A 105 -3.54 16.57 -14.21
N ALA A 106 -2.71 17.60 -14.00
CA ALA A 106 -1.56 17.88 -14.85
C ALA A 106 -0.50 16.78 -14.76
N LEU A 107 -0.31 16.22 -13.57
CA LEU A 107 0.62 15.11 -13.36
C LEU A 107 0.09 13.80 -13.94
N VAL A 108 -1.23 13.54 -13.82
CA VAL A 108 -1.89 12.41 -14.50
C VAL A 108 -1.64 12.47 -16.00
N ARG A 109 -1.91 13.62 -16.61
CA ARG A 109 -1.66 13.85 -18.05
C ARG A 109 -0.21 13.58 -18.43
N LYS A 110 0.73 14.07 -17.61
CA LYS A 110 2.17 13.85 -17.82
C LYS A 110 2.54 12.38 -17.76
N VAL A 111 1.99 11.58 -16.81
CA VAL A 111 2.24 10.14 -16.72
C VAL A 111 1.79 9.44 -18.00
N ILE A 112 0.57 9.68 -18.45
CA ILE A 112 0.06 9.08 -19.70
C ILE A 112 0.93 9.49 -20.88
N THR A 113 1.22 10.80 -21.03
CA THR A 113 2.02 11.29 -22.15
C THR A 113 3.43 10.68 -22.18
N ASN A 114 4.06 10.51 -21.03
CA ASN A 114 5.40 9.91 -20.96
C ASN A 114 5.39 8.41 -21.29
N ASN A 115 4.30 7.68 -21.00
CA ASN A 115 4.22 6.25 -21.22
C ASN A 115 3.83 5.90 -22.66
N PHE A 116 2.98 6.73 -23.29
CA PHE A 116 2.47 6.46 -24.65
C PHE A 116 3.03 7.42 -25.72
N ASN A 117 3.91 8.34 -25.37
CA ASN A 117 4.39 9.41 -26.26
C ASN A 117 3.26 10.23 -26.90
N SER A 118 2.10 10.22 -26.28
CA SER A 118 0.87 10.84 -26.77
C SER A 118 -0.03 11.28 -25.61
N PRO A 119 -0.74 12.41 -25.74
CA PRO A 119 -1.63 12.86 -24.68
C PRO A 119 -2.86 11.92 -24.55
N PRO A 120 -3.53 11.91 -23.39
CA PRO A 120 -4.66 11.00 -23.12
C PRO A 120 -5.73 10.97 -24.22
N GLU A 121 -6.04 12.12 -24.81
CA GLU A 121 -7.07 12.27 -25.86
C GLU A 121 -6.69 11.63 -27.21
N LYS A 122 -5.43 11.23 -27.37
CA LYS A 122 -4.97 10.47 -28.54
C LYS A 122 -4.81 8.98 -28.24
N VAL A 123 -4.66 8.63 -26.98
CA VAL A 123 -4.53 7.24 -26.52
C VAL A 123 -5.91 6.61 -26.34
N PHE A 124 -6.84 7.36 -25.75
CA PHE A 124 -8.19 6.91 -25.42
C PHE A 124 -9.24 7.75 -26.15
N GLU A 125 -10.42 7.18 -26.44
CA GLU A 125 -11.59 7.92 -26.90
C GLU A 125 -12.01 8.97 -25.86
N SER A 126 -12.05 8.54 -24.59
CA SER A 126 -12.23 9.43 -23.44
C SER A 126 -11.38 8.98 -22.26
N PHE A 127 -10.91 9.94 -21.46
CA PHE A 127 -10.14 9.69 -20.25
C PHE A 127 -10.51 10.70 -19.16
N ASP A 128 -11.02 10.23 -18.03
CA ASP A 128 -11.30 11.12 -16.89
C ASP A 128 -10.01 11.41 -16.10
N LEU A 129 -9.57 12.67 -16.13
CA LEU A 129 -8.40 13.13 -15.38
C LEU A 129 -8.63 13.20 -13.85
N LYS A 130 -9.89 13.04 -13.39
CA LYS A 130 -10.20 12.89 -11.97
C LYS A 130 -10.07 11.43 -11.59
N ALA A 131 -9.35 11.13 -10.52
CA ALA A 131 -9.25 9.76 -10.02
C ALA A 131 -10.64 9.24 -9.62
N PHE A 132 -10.96 8.05 -10.09
CA PHE A 132 -12.13 7.27 -9.69
C PHE A 132 -11.90 6.63 -8.34
N ALA A 133 -10.71 6.04 -8.13
CA ALA A 133 -10.32 5.40 -6.89
C ALA A 133 -8.83 5.59 -6.60
N ALA A 134 -8.45 5.47 -5.33
CA ALA A 134 -7.06 5.36 -4.93
C ALA A 134 -6.59 3.91 -5.09
N ALA A 135 -5.30 3.73 -5.41
CA ALA A 135 -4.60 2.46 -5.34
C ALA A 135 -3.39 2.60 -4.40
N SER A 136 -2.83 1.50 -3.92
CA SER A 136 -1.71 1.53 -2.95
C SER A 136 -0.52 2.36 -3.45
N LEU A 137 -0.12 2.17 -4.69
CA LEU A 137 1.05 2.82 -5.31
C LEU A 137 0.67 3.72 -6.49
N GLY A 138 -0.62 4.07 -6.62
CA GLY A 138 -1.14 4.83 -7.75
C GLY A 138 -2.58 5.27 -7.55
N GLN A 139 -3.27 5.44 -8.65
CA GLN A 139 -4.70 5.77 -8.68
C GLN A 139 -5.35 5.19 -9.93
N VAL A 140 -6.66 4.99 -9.89
CA VAL A 140 -7.45 4.45 -10.99
C VAL A 140 -8.28 5.55 -11.62
N HIS A 141 -8.36 5.54 -12.95
CA HIS A 141 -9.15 6.46 -13.77
C HIS A 141 -10.12 5.68 -14.64
N LEU A 142 -11.26 6.25 -14.91
CA LEU A 142 -12.18 5.72 -15.93
C LEU A 142 -11.76 6.24 -17.29
N ALA A 143 -11.83 5.36 -18.29
CA ALA A 143 -11.53 5.68 -19.67
C ALA A 143 -12.42 4.87 -20.62
N ARG A 144 -12.40 5.23 -21.89
CA ARG A 144 -12.98 4.46 -22.97
C ARG A 144 -11.95 4.29 -24.07
N SER A 145 -11.82 3.07 -24.57
CA SER A 145 -10.98 2.77 -25.72
C SER A 145 -11.65 3.19 -27.03
N TRP A 146 -10.90 3.30 -28.10
CA TRP A 146 -11.44 3.69 -29.44
C TRP A 146 -12.41 2.67 -30.03
N ASP A 147 -12.39 1.42 -29.60
CA ASP A 147 -13.36 0.38 -29.94
C ASP A 147 -14.61 0.37 -29.01
N GLY A 148 -14.69 1.35 -28.10
CA GLY A 148 -15.86 1.60 -27.25
C GLY A 148 -15.89 0.85 -25.94
N ALA A 149 -14.84 0.10 -25.57
CA ALA A 149 -14.78 -0.61 -24.29
C ALA A 149 -14.61 0.35 -23.10
N GLU A 150 -15.33 0.11 -22.00
CA GLU A 150 -15.17 0.83 -20.74
C GLU A 150 -13.97 0.28 -19.98
N LEU A 151 -13.04 1.15 -19.62
CA LEU A 151 -11.75 0.79 -19.00
C LEU A 151 -11.60 1.37 -17.61
N ALA A 152 -10.97 0.58 -16.73
CA ALA A 152 -10.31 1.04 -15.51
C ALA A 152 -8.80 1.13 -15.79
N VAL A 153 -8.25 2.33 -15.74
CA VAL A 153 -6.84 2.62 -16.03
C VAL A 153 -6.13 2.97 -14.74
N LYS A 154 -5.30 2.05 -14.25
CA LYS A 154 -4.46 2.22 -13.06
C LYS A 154 -3.16 2.88 -13.47
N ILE A 155 -2.82 4.00 -12.87
CA ILE A 155 -1.57 4.73 -13.12
C ILE A 155 -0.74 4.84 -11.86
N GLN A 156 0.57 4.64 -11.99
CA GLN A 156 1.50 4.76 -10.88
C GLN A 156 1.78 6.22 -10.52
N TYR A 157 2.07 6.44 -9.25
CA TYR A 157 2.68 7.70 -8.82
C TYR A 157 4.10 7.81 -9.43
N PRO A 158 4.47 8.99 -9.97
CA PRO A 158 5.80 9.20 -10.51
C PRO A 158 6.91 8.86 -9.51
N ASP A 159 7.98 8.23 -10.00
CA ASP A 159 9.18 7.86 -9.23
C ASP A 159 8.90 6.95 -8.02
N ILE A 160 7.81 6.16 -8.06
CA ILE A 160 7.36 5.36 -6.92
C ILE A 160 8.42 4.31 -6.50
N SER A 161 9.06 3.61 -7.44
CA SER A 161 10.09 2.62 -7.14
C SER A 161 11.29 3.23 -6.40
N GLN A 162 11.74 4.41 -6.83
CA GLN A 162 12.80 5.15 -6.13
C GLN A 162 12.35 5.57 -4.72
N THR A 163 11.08 5.90 -4.57
CA THR A 163 10.47 6.28 -3.29
C THR A 163 10.43 5.10 -2.34
N ILE A 164 10.05 3.90 -2.81
CA ILE A 164 10.05 2.65 -2.03
C ILE A 164 11.41 2.41 -1.38
N SER A 165 12.48 2.34 -2.18
CA SER A 165 13.83 2.05 -1.67
C SER A 165 14.32 3.10 -0.69
N ASN A 166 13.99 4.37 -0.89
CA ASN A 166 14.36 5.44 0.04
C ASN A 166 13.57 5.34 1.36
N ASP A 167 12.28 5.03 1.30
CA ASP A 167 11.41 4.91 2.47
C ASP A 167 11.79 3.68 3.31
N ILE A 168 12.08 2.53 2.67
CA ILE A 168 12.57 1.33 3.36
C ILE A 168 13.93 1.59 4.03
N ARG A 169 14.85 2.27 3.35
CA ARG A 169 16.14 2.65 3.95
C ARG A 169 15.95 3.53 5.18
N MET A 170 15.00 4.45 5.12
CA MET A 170 14.63 5.28 6.24
C MET A 170 14.06 4.44 7.40
N LEU A 171 13.15 3.52 7.13
CA LEU A 171 12.59 2.60 8.13
C LEU A 171 13.69 1.77 8.80
N LYS A 172 14.61 1.20 8.01
CA LYS A 172 15.79 0.48 8.53
C LYS A 172 16.61 1.35 9.49
N THR A 173 16.76 2.63 9.19
CA THR A 173 17.50 3.58 10.05
C THR A 173 16.77 3.88 11.35
N VAL A 174 15.47 4.14 11.28
CA VAL A 174 14.63 4.51 12.44
C VAL A 174 14.41 3.31 13.38
N LEU A 175 14.27 2.10 12.83
CA LEU A 175 14.04 0.88 13.61
C LEU A 175 15.31 0.23 14.15
N ARG A 176 16.49 0.67 13.70
CA ARG A 176 17.79 0.12 14.11
C ARG A 176 18.03 0.04 15.64
N PRO A 177 17.50 0.95 16.47
CA PRO A 177 17.66 0.87 17.91
C PRO A 177 16.80 -0.20 18.61
N LEU A 178 15.92 -0.90 17.91
CA LEU A 178 15.10 -1.97 18.48
C LEU A 178 15.94 -3.23 18.68
N ALA A 179 15.63 -3.98 19.75
CA ALA A 179 16.34 -5.21 20.08
C ALA A 179 16.22 -6.27 18.96
N GLU A 180 15.05 -6.35 18.35
CA GLU A 180 14.68 -7.31 17.31
C GLU A 180 15.09 -6.86 15.90
N TYR A 181 15.93 -5.83 15.77
CA TYR A 181 16.27 -5.22 14.48
C TYR A 181 16.81 -6.21 13.44
N GLY A 182 17.51 -7.26 13.88
CA GLY A 182 18.03 -8.29 12.96
C GLY A 182 16.93 -8.94 12.14
N ILE A 183 15.81 -9.30 12.78
CA ILE A 183 14.64 -9.91 12.14
C ILE A 183 13.86 -8.86 11.36
N ILE A 184 13.63 -7.70 11.97
CA ILE A 184 12.94 -6.57 11.33
C ILE A 184 13.60 -6.18 10.01
N LYS A 185 14.92 -6.20 9.94
CA LYS A 185 15.66 -5.90 8.71
C LYS A 185 15.34 -6.89 7.59
N ILE A 186 15.28 -8.18 7.89
CA ILE A 186 14.93 -9.23 6.90
C ILE A 186 13.52 -9.01 6.37
N VAL A 187 12.55 -8.78 7.26
CA VAL A 187 11.16 -8.50 6.88
C VAL A 187 11.06 -7.23 6.05
N LEU A 188 11.81 -6.18 6.36
CA LEU A 188 11.84 -4.96 5.54
C LEU A 188 12.44 -5.19 4.15
N GLU A 189 13.39 -6.11 4.00
CA GLU A 189 13.97 -6.48 2.71
C GLU A 189 12.94 -7.24 1.85
N GLU A 190 12.20 -8.16 2.45
CA GLU A 190 11.06 -8.83 1.81
C GLU A 190 9.95 -7.85 1.39
N ILE A 191 9.56 -6.95 2.28
CA ILE A 191 8.57 -5.92 1.97
C ILE A 191 9.04 -5.02 0.81
N GLU A 192 10.34 -4.65 0.78
CA GLU A 192 10.91 -3.87 -0.31
C GLU A 192 10.74 -4.60 -1.66
N GLU A 193 11.05 -5.89 -1.68
CA GLU A 193 10.92 -6.72 -2.89
C GLU A 193 9.46 -6.82 -3.35
N VAL A 194 8.53 -7.10 -2.44
CA VAL A 194 7.09 -7.17 -2.74
C VAL A 194 6.59 -5.84 -3.31
N LEU A 195 6.91 -4.72 -2.66
CA LEU A 195 6.50 -3.39 -3.11
C LEU A 195 7.11 -3.01 -4.46
N LEU A 196 8.37 -3.39 -4.73
CA LEU A 196 8.99 -3.16 -6.03
C LEU A 196 8.35 -4.00 -7.13
N ASN A 197 7.99 -5.25 -6.84
CA ASN A 197 7.24 -6.10 -7.77
C ASN A 197 5.87 -5.51 -8.12
N GLU A 198 5.17 -4.89 -7.17
CA GLU A 198 3.90 -4.17 -7.42
C GLU A 198 4.07 -2.93 -8.31
N THR A 199 5.29 -2.45 -8.57
CA THR A 199 5.55 -1.34 -9.48
C THR A 199 5.70 -1.76 -10.94
N ASP A 200 5.58 -3.03 -11.26
CA ASP A 200 5.64 -3.54 -12.63
C ASP A 200 4.25 -3.94 -13.11
N TYR A 201 3.56 -3.00 -13.74
CA TYR A 201 2.18 -3.21 -14.20
C TYR A 201 2.07 -4.12 -15.42
N GLU A 202 3.12 -4.30 -16.21
CA GLU A 202 3.16 -5.33 -17.27
C GLU A 202 3.12 -6.72 -16.65
N LYS A 203 3.89 -6.94 -15.59
CA LYS A 203 3.89 -8.19 -14.83
C LYS A 203 2.55 -8.41 -14.11
N GLU A 204 1.96 -7.36 -13.53
CA GLU A 204 0.61 -7.43 -12.93
C GLU A 204 -0.43 -7.84 -13.97
N GLY A 205 -0.39 -7.26 -15.18
CA GLY A 205 -1.26 -7.63 -16.29
C GLY A 205 -1.07 -9.09 -16.75
N GLN A 206 0.17 -9.58 -16.79
CA GLN A 206 0.46 -10.99 -17.09
C GLN A 206 -0.13 -11.92 -16.03
N ASN A 207 -0.02 -11.58 -14.74
CA ASN A 207 -0.60 -12.35 -13.64
C ASN A 207 -2.12 -12.39 -13.74
N ILE A 208 -2.78 -11.26 -13.99
CA ILE A 208 -4.24 -11.19 -14.20
C ILE A 208 -4.66 -12.10 -15.35
N ASN A 209 -3.97 -12.03 -16.49
CA ASN A 209 -4.22 -12.90 -17.65
C ASN A 209 -3.98 -14.38 -17.34
N TYR A 210 -2.98 -14.70 -16.49
CA TYR A 210 -2.75 -16.07 -16.05
C TYR A 210 -3.95 -16.61 -15.25
N PHE A 211 -4.44 -15.86 -14.27
CA PHE A 211 -5.63 -16.25 -13.51
C PHE A 211 -6.87 -16.34 -14.39
N ARG A 212 -7.07 -15.36 -15.31
CA ARG A 212 -8.22 -15.34 -16.25
C ARG A 212 -8.27 -16.59 -17.14
N LYS A 213 -7.11 -17.11 -17.55
CA LYS A 213 -7.02 -18.30 -18.41
C LYS A 213 -7.17 -19.62 -17.66
N ASN A 214 -6.76 -19.66 -16.41
CA ASN A 214 -6.57 -20.94 -15.70
C ASN A 214 -7.59 -21.15 -14.57
N MET A 215 -8.21 -20.10 -14.03
CA MET A 215 -9.26 -20.23 -13.00
C MET A 215 -10.53 -20.81 -13.61
N LYS A 216 -11.05 -21.86 -12.97
CA LYS A 216 -12.19 -22.61 -13.47
C LYS A 216 -13.52 -22.23 -12.80
N ASN A 217 -13.47 -21.41 -11.74
CA ASN A 217 -14.67 -21.03 -11.00
C ASN A 217 -15.53 -20.02 -11.78
N ASP A 218 -16.65 -20.44 -12.32
CA ASP A 218 -17.56 -19.63 -13.14
C ASP A 218 -18.20 -18.43 -12.40
N ARG A 219 -18.10 -18.40 -11.07
CA ARG A 219 -18.60 -17.28 -10.26
C ARG A 219 -17.60 -16.12 -10.16
N VAL A 220 -16.40 -16.33 -10.68
CA VAL A 220 -15.30 -15.35 -10.60
C VAL A 220 -15.15 -14.67 -11.96
N ILE A 221 -15.29 -13.35 -11.96
CA ILE A 221 -15.03 -12.54 -13.13
C ILE A 221 -13.69 -11.85 -12.96
N ILE A 222 -12.75 -12.13 -13.86
CA ILE A 222 -11.43 -11.53 -13.89
C ILE A 222 -11.35 -10.54 -15.05
N PRO A 223 -10.90 -9.29 -14.81
CA PRO A 223 -10.88 -8.28 -15.85
C PRO A 223 -9.99 -8.67 -17.03
N GLU A 224 -10.35 -8.21 -18.19
CA GLU A 224 -9.56 -8.32 -19.41
C GLU A 224 -8.48 -7.23 -19.43
N ILE A 225 -7.25 -7.60 -19.78
CA ILE A 225 -6.15 -6.66 -19.93
C ILE A 225 -6.06 -6.21 -21.39
N TYR A 226 -5.81 -4.91 -21.58
CA TYR A 226 -5.57 -4.28 -22.87
C TYR A 226 -4.06 -4.03 -23.03
N PRO A 227 -3.31 -4.97 -23.65
CA PRO A 227 -1.84 -4.90 -23.69
C PRO A 227 -1.33 -3.64 -24.41
N GLU A 228 -2.02 -3.20 -25.47
CA GLU A 228 -1.67 -2.00 -26.25
C GLU A 228 -1.88 -0.69 -25.49
N LEU A 229 -2.70 -0.73 -24.42
CA LEU A 229 -2.96 0.37 -23.50
C LEU A 229 -2.29 0.14 -22.13
N THR A 230 -1.37 -0.82 -22.04
CA THR A 230 -0.64 -1.18 -20.81
C THR A 230 0.85 -0.97 -21.01
N THR A 231 1.49 -0.42 -19.99
CA THR A 231 2.94 -0.19 -19.94
C THR A 231 3.42 -0.52 -18.53
N LYS A 232 4.72 -0.46 -18.28
CA LYS A 232 5.28 -0.67 -16.95
C LYS A 232 4.61 0.19 -15.84
N ASN A 233 4.10 1.38 -16.17
CA ASN A 233 3.53 2.32 -15.19
C ASN A 233 2.03 2.60 -15.39
N VAL A 234 1.42 2.01 -16.39
CA VAL A 234 -0.02 2.15 -16.71
C VAL A 234 -0.60 0.78 -17.01
N LEU A 235 -1.64 0.38 -16.26
CA LEU A 235 -2.35 -0.88 -16.47
C LEU A 235 -3.78 -0.55 -16.87
N SER A 236 -4.16 -0.96 -18.07
CA SER A 236 -5.51 -0.78 -18.60
C SER A 236 -6.25 -2.11 -18.64
N MET A 237 -7.41 -2.15 -18.01
CA MET A 237 -8.24 -3.34 -17.92
C MET A 237 -9.72 -3.01 -18.09
N SER A 238 -10.55 -4.00 -18.39
CA SER A 238 -12.00 -3.83 -18.46
C SER A 238 -12.54 -3.30 -17.12
N CYS A 239 -13.44 -2.31 -17.18
CA CYS A 239 -14.05 -1.74 -15.99
C CYS A 239 -15.09 -2.70 -15.42
N MET A 240 -14.84 -3.22 -14.23
CA MET A 240 -15.78 -4.10 -13.53
C MET A 240 -16.80 -3.25 -12.76
N LYS A 241 -18.08 -3.60 -12.91
CA LYS A 241 -19.19 -2.94 -12.21
C LYS A 241 -19.71 -3.84 -11.09
N GLY A 242 -19.96 -3.27 -9.94
CA GLY A 242 -20.46 -4.00 -8.77
C GLY A 242 -20.36 -3.18 -7.50
N LEU A 243 -20.79 -3.77 -6.40
CA LEU A 243 -20.62 -3.21 -5.05
C LEU A 243 -19.37 -3.83 -4.43
N ILE A 244 -18.62 -3.04 -3.69
CA ILE A 244 -17.58 -3.59 -2.80
C ILE A 244 -18.23 -4.39 -1.68
N LEU A 245 -17.50 -5.32 -1.08
CA LEU A 245 -18.06 -6.28 -0.11
C LEU A 245 -18.82 -5.57 1.03
N ASN A 246 -18.28 -4.49 1.57
CA ASN A 246 -18.93 -3.76 2.66
C ASN A 246 -20.26 -3.12 2.23
N GLU A 247 -20.29 -2.46 1.06
CA GLU A 247 -21.52 -1.88 0.50
C GLU A 247 -22.56 -2.96 0.22
N TRP A 248 -22.12 -4.12 -0.31
CA TRP A 248 -23.01 -5.24 -0.52
C TRP A 248 -23.58 -5.79 0.81
N LEU A 249 -22.78 -5.89 1.87
CA LEU A 249 -23.24 -6.32 3.19
C LEU A 249 -24.26 -5.33 3.80
N GLU A 250 -24.15 -4.03 3.53
CA GLU A 250 -25.11 -3.00 3.93
C GLU A 250 -26.48 -3.17 3.25
N THR A 251 -26.57 -3.88 2.12
CA THR A 251 -27.85 -4.24 1.50
C THR A 251 -28.59 -5.35 2.25
N HIS A 252 -28.05 -5.85 3.36
CA HIS A 252 -28.62 -6.92 4.19
C HIS A 252 -28.94 -8.21 3.39
N PRO A 253 -27.98 -8.78 2.62
CA PRO A 253 -28.22 -9.97 1.84
C PRO A 253 -28.59 -11.16 2.75
N ASN A 254 -29.37 -12.10 2.20
CA ASN A 254 -29.79 -13.28 2.92
C ASN A 254 -28.59 -14.24 3.20
N LEU A 255 -28.80 -15.23 4.06
CA LEU A 255 -27.75 -16.19 4.47
C LEU A 255 -27.23 -16.98 3.28
N GLU A 256 -28.09 -17.40 2.37
CA GLU A 256 -27.71 -18.17 1.17
C GLU A 256 -26.72 -17.38 0.31
N SER A 257 -27.02 -16.11 -0.01
CA SER A 257 -26.12 -15.24 -0.76
C SER A 257 -24.78 -15.04 -0.07
N LYS A 258 -24.79 -14.83 1.26
CA LYS A 258 -23.56 -14.73 2.06
C LYS A 258 -22.72 -16.01 2.00
N THR A 259 -23.39 -17.18 2.08
CA THR A 259 -22.72 -18.47 2.02
C THR A 259 -22.09 -18.69 0.64
N ILE A 260 -22.79 -18.33 -0.45
CA ILE A 260 -22.24 -18.43 -1.81
C ILE A 260 -20.99 -17.58 -1.95
N ILE A 261 -21.00 -16.32 -1.51
CA ILE A 261 -19.82 -15.44 -1.58
C ILE A 261 -18.67 -15.98 -0.74
N ALA A 262 -18.94 -16.39 0.51
CA ALA A 262 -17.92 -16.95 1.39
C ALA A 262 -17.29 -18.22 0.80
N GLN A 263 -18.13 -19.12 0.24
CA GLN A 263 -17.64 -20.32 -0.44
C GLN A 263 -16.82 -19.97 -1.68
N THR A 264 -17.26 -18.99 -2.48
CA THR A 264 -16.50 -18.56 -3.66
C THR A 264 -15.13 -17.99 -3.30
N LEU A 265 -15.04 -17.17 -2.24
CA LEU A 265 -13.76 -16.65 -1.75
C LEU A 265 -12.83 -17.77 -1.25
N HIS A 266 -13.38 -18.75 -0.54
CA HIS A 266 -12.63 -19.93 -0.12
C HIS A 266 -12.14 -20.74 -1.33
N ASP A 267 -12.99 -20.96 -2.32
CA ASP A 267 -12.65 -21.73 -3.53
C ASP A 267 -11.56 -21.07 -4.35
N ILE A 268 -11.60 -19.71 -4.50
CA ILE A 268 -10.53 -18.93 -5.14
C ILE A 268 -9.18 -19.19 -4.46
N PHE A 269 -9.15 -19.18 -3.12
CA PHE A 269 -7.93 -19.43 -2.36
C PHE A 269 -7.43 -20.86 -2.57
N ILE A 270 -8.31 -21.85 -2.45
CA ILE A 270 -7.96 -23.27 -2.60
C ILE A 270 -7.49 -23.57 -4.02
N GLU A 271 -8.21 -23.12 -5.04
CA GLU A 271 -7.83 -23.31 -6.45
C GLU A 271 -6.49 -22.61 -6.74
N GLY A 272 -6.32 -21.38 -6.27
CA GLY A 272 -5.06 -20.62 -6.40
C GLY A 272 -3.90 -21.37 -5.78
N PHE A 273 -4.03 -21.84 -4.55
CA PHE A 273 -2.96 -22.50 -3.81
C PHE A 273 -2.62 -23.89 -4.36
N TYR A 274 -3.63 -24.74 -4.55
CA TYR A 274 -3.40 -26.16 -4.87
C TYR A 274 -3.29 -26.43 -6.38
N GLU A 275 -4.07 -25.75 -7.22
CA GLU A 275 -4.08 -25.99 -8.66
C GLU A 275 -3.17 -25.00 -9.40
N LEU A 276 -3.35 -23.71 -9.20
CA LEU A 276 -2.61 -22.68 -9.94
C LEU A 276 -1.23 -22.43 -9.37
N LYS A 277 -0.93 -22.86 -8.13
CA LYS A 277 0.33 -22.59 -7.40
C LYS A 277 0.65 -21.12 -7.24
N GLN A 278 -0.38 -20.28 -7.29
CA GLN A 278 -0.31 -18.83 -7.13
C GLN A 278 -1.54 -18.35 -6.37
N ILE A 279 -1.34 -17.45 -5.43
CA ILE A 279 -2.42 -16.85 -4.65
C ILE A 279 -2.32 -15.32 -4.71
N HIS A 280 -3.45 -14.67 -4.51
CA HIS A 280 -3.46 -13.24 -4.24
C HIS A 280 -3.06 -12.99 -2.78
N ALA A 281 -1.86 -12.47 -2.56
CA ALA A 281 -1.26 -12.35 -1.22
C ALA A 281 -1.87 -11.21 -0.37
N ASP A 282 -2.56 -10.25 -0.98
CA ASP A 282 -3.18 -9.09 -0.31
C ASP A 282 -4.62 -8.87 -0.84
N PRO A 283 -5.55 -9.80 -0.53
CA PRO A 283 -6.94 -9.67 -0.98
C PRO A 283 -7.63 -8.52 -0.24
N ASN A 284 -7.80 -7.40 -0.90
CA ASN A 284 -8.51 -6.25 -0.35
C ASN A 284 -10.01 -6.36 -0.70
N PRO A 285 -10.92 -6.29 0.28
CA PRO A 285 -12.36 -6.41 0.04
C PRO A 285 -12.99 -5.17 -0.63
N GLY A 286 -12.23 -4.11 -0.89
CA GLY A 286 -12.74 -2.90 -1.55
C GLY A 286 -11.84 -1.70 -1.49
#